data_5160436e9b5e206076effb9ef544e43b
#
_entry.id   5160436e9b5e206076effb9ef544e43b
#
_cell.length_a   1.000
_cell.length_b   1.000
_cell.length_c   1.000
_cell.angle_alpha   90.00
_cell.angle_beta   90.00
_cell.angle_gamma   90.00
#
_symmetry.space_group_name_H-M   'P 1'
#
loop_
_entity.id
_entity.type
_entity.pdbx_description
1 polymer ?
#
loop_
_entity_poly.entity_id
_entity_poly.type
_entity_poly.pdbx_seq_one_letter_code
_entity_poly.pdbx_strand_id
1 'polypeptide(L)'
;SRDWSSDVCSSDLLVYSGRGRDANNILQKQQKAMTNIDKFRIVQRARDKAYHAVDLINQGKLDDFGDLLHQSWLDKKGVCEEITQDYFDIVYDKAMKAGSLGGRILGAGGGGFFIFYVPEDKREAVAKAVTTDTDCRVYDFEFYGSGTNVVYHHF
;
A
#
# COMPACT_ATOMS: atom_id res chain seq x y z
N SER A 1 13.60 6.93 -23.28
CA SER A 1 13.14 6.87 -21.87
C SER A 1 11.75 6.27 -21.86
N ARG A 2 11.60 5.14 -21.22
CA ARG A 2 10.31 4.49 -21.05
C ARG A 2 9.50 5.37 -20.07
N ASP A 3 8.29 5.73 -20.42
CA ASP A 3 7.42 6.50 -19.53
C ASP A 3 6.82 5.53 -18.50
N TRP A 4 7.48 5.42 -17.37
CA TRP A 4 7.10 4.57 -16.25
C TRP A 4 5.73 4.94 -15.64
N SER A 5 5.31 6.19 -15.82
CA SER A 5 4.08 6.67 -15.19
C SER A 5 2.83 6.02 -15.77
N SER A 6 2.82 5.69 -17.06
CA SER A 6 1.68 5.05 -17.70
C SER A 6 1.57 3.56 -17.35
N ASP A 7 2.70 2.83 -17.30
CA ASP A 7 2.69 1.38 -17.04
C ASP A 7 2.36 1.06 -15.57
N VAL A 8 2.84 1.85 -14.62
CA VAL A 8 2.56 1.67 -13.18
C VAL A 8 1.13 2.10 -12.84
N CYS A 9 0.63 3.21 -13.42
CA CYS A 9 -0.76 3.65 -13.19
C CYS A 9 -1.81 2.67 -13.71
N SER A 10 -1.55 1.95 -14.80
CA SER A 10 -2.50 0.97 -15.34
C SER A 10 -2.62 -0.28 -14.46
N SER A 11 -1.55 -0.61 -13.72
CA SER A 11 -1.46 -1.79 -12.86
C SER A 11 -1.81 -1.54 -11.39
N ASP A 12 -1.98 -0.27 -10.97
CA ASP A 12 -2.28 0.06 -9.59
C ASP A 12 -3.77 0.31 -9.37
N LEU A 13 -4.28 -0.15 -8.22
CA LEU A 13 -5.65 0.07 -7.79
C LEU A 13 -5.66 0.78 -6.43
N LEU A 14 -6.18 2.01 -6.40
CA LEU A 14 -6.37 2.77 -5.18
C LEU A 14 -7.76 2.53 -4.60
N VAL A 15 -7.83 2.01 -3.37
CA VAL A 15 -9.08 1.60 -2.74
C VAL A 15 -9.22 2.29 -1.38
N TYR A 16 -10.22 3.14 -1.22
CA TYR A 16 -10.60 3.66 0.09
C TYR A 16 -11.30 2.57 0.90
N SER A 17 -10.87 2.34 2.12
CA SER A 17 -11.36 1.25 2.97
C SER A 17 -12.73 1.49 3.60
N GLY A 18 -13.34 2.69 3.43
CA GLY A 18 -14.55 3.07 4.14
C GLY A 18 -14.34 3.39 5.62
N ARG A 19 -13.12 3.26 6.15
CA ARG A 19 -12.77 3.46 7.55
C ARG A 19 -11.83 4.64 7.73
N GLY A 20 -12.22 5.59 8.59
CA GLY A 20 -11.34 6.63 9.10
C GLY A 20 -10.37 6.08 10.16
N ARG A 21 -9.34 6.85 10.51
CA ARG A 21 -8.34 6.47 11.50
C ARG A 21 -7.88 7.65 12.34
N ASP A 22 -7.39 7.34 13.53
CA ASP A 22 -6.53 8.22 14.31
C ASP A 22 -5.05 7.87 14.03
N ALA A 23 -4.46 8.56 13.04
CA ALA A 23 -3.07 8.33 12.65
C ALA A 23 -2.09 8.60 13.78
N ASN A 24 -2.35 9.58 14.65
CA ASN A 24 -1.45 9.95 15.74
C ASN A 24 -1.35 8.82 16.77
N ASN A 25 -2.48 8.21 17.12
CA ASN A 25 -2.50 7.08 18.05
C ASN A 25 -1.70 5.89 17.50
N ILE A 26 -1.88 5.55 16.23
CA ILE A 26 -1.15 4.45 15.59
C ILE A 26 0.34 4.74 15.54
N LEU A 27 0.75 5.96 15.16
CA LEU A 27 2.16 6.36 15.09
C LEU A 27 2.84 6.33 16.47
N GLN A 28 2.14 6.76 17.53
CA GLN A 28 2.66 6.67 18.90
C GLN A 28 2.89 5.21 19.33
N LYS A 29 1.99 4.30 18.98
CA LYS A 29 2.15 2.87 19.27
C LYS A 29 3.30 2.26 18.47
N GLN A 30 3.43 2.61 17.18
CA GLN A 30 4.59 2.21 16.38
C GLN A 30 5.90 2.72 16.99
N GLN A 31 5.95 3.98 17.42
CA GLN A 31 7.13 4.54 18.07
C GLN A 31 7.50 3.78 19.36
N LYS A 32 6.52 3.46 20.19
CA LYS A 32 6.76 2.64 21.40
C LYS A 32 7.25 1.23 21.03
N ALA A 33 6.73 0.64 19.96
CA ALA A 33 7.17 -0.67 19.50
C ALA A 33 8.65 -0.69 19.07
N MET A 34 9.23 0.45 18.65
CA MET A 34 10.63 0.55 18.23
C MET A 34 11.65 0.33 19.36
N THR A 35 11.25 0.36 20.63
CA THR A 35 12.10 -0.05 21.74
C THR A 35 12.38 -1.56 21.77
N ASN A 36 11.56 -2.35 21.09
CA ASN A 36 11.76 -3.78 20.89
C ASN A 36 12.66 -4.02 19.67
N ILE A 37 13.77 -4.73 19.87
CA ILE A 37 14.78 -4.99 18.84
C ILE A 37 14.22 -5.74 17.63
N ASP A 38 13.27 -6.65 17.84
CA ASP A 38 12.69 -7.43 16.72
C ASP A 38 11.76 -6.56 15.87
N LYS A 39 11.00 -5.66 16.52
CA LYS A 39 10.18 -4.66 15.81
C LYS A 39 11.05 -3.66 15.05
N PHE A 40 12.14 -3.22 15.62
CA PHE A 40 13.11 -2.36 14.95
C PHE A 40 13.72 -3.02 13.72
N ARG A 41 14.06 -4.30 13.78
CA ARG A 41 14.54 -5.10 12.63
C ARG A 41 13.51 -5.17 11.49
N ILE A 42 12.21 -5.22 11.81
CA ILE A 42 11.15 -5.16 10.79
C ILE A 42 11.24 -3.84 10.00
N VAL A 43 11.42 -2.72 10.68
CA VAL A 43 11.54 -1.41 10.02
C VAL A 43 12.82 -1.31 9.19
N GLN A 44 13.94 -1.89 9.66
CA GLN A 44 15.16 -1.97 8.86
C GLN A 44 14.93 -2.76 7.55
N ARG A 45 14.26 -3.92 7.62
CA ARG A 45 13.90 -4.69 6.41
C ARG A 45 12.99 -3.90 5.48
N ALA A 46 12.06 -3.11 6.01
CA ALA A 46 11.19 -2.27 5.19
C ALA A 46 11.99 -1.21 4.41
N ARG A 47 13.03 -0.62 5.03
CA ARG A 47 13.97 0.28 4.35
C ARG A 47 14.72 -0.44 3.21
N ASP A 48 15.24 -1.63 3.48
CA ASP A 48 16.02 -2.40 2.50
C ASP A 48 15.14 -2.83 1.31
N LYS A 49 13.88 -3.18 1.57
CA LYS A 49 12.88 -3.46 0.52
C LYS A 49 12.59 -2.23 -0.35
N ALA A 50 12.65 -1.01 0.20
CA ALA A 50 12.45 0.20 -0.60
C ALA A 50 13.55 0.39 -1.66
N TYR A 51 14.81 0.08 -1.35
CA TYR A 51 15.88 0.09 -2.35
C TYR A 51 15.69 -1.00 -3.40
N HIS A 52 15.31 -2.21 -2.95
CA HIS A 52 15.03 -3.32 -3.88
C HIS A 52 13.85 -3.01 -4.82
N ALA A 53 12.81 -2.32 -4.33
CA ALA A 53 11.69 -1.88 -5.14
C ALA A 53 12.13 -0.98 -6.31
N VAL A 54 13.05 -0.03 -6.06
CA VAL A 54 13.61 0.83 -7.11
C VAL A 54 14.32 0.00 -8.18
N ASP A 55 15.10 -1.01 -7.78
CA ASP A 55 15.80 -1.89 -8.72
C ASP A 55 14.82 -2.69 -9.58
N LEU A 56 13.77 -3.25 -9.00
CA LEU A 56 12.75 -4.03 -9.72
C LEU A 56 12.00 -3.15 -10.73
N ILE A 57 11.58 -1.95 -10.32
CA ILE A 57 10.92 -0.98 -11.21
C ILE A 57 11.85 -0.61 -12.37
N ASN A 58 13.10 -0.28 -12.11
CA ASN A 58 14.07 0.07 -13.15
C ASN A 58 14.34 -1.07 -14.13
N GLN A 59 14.22 -2.31 -13.71
CA GLN A 59 14.36 -3.51 -14.52
C GLN A 59 13.06 -3.90 -15.26
N GLY A 60 11.94 -3.25 -14.99
CA GLY A 60 10.62 -3.60 -15.53
C GLY A 60 10.05 -4.91 -14.96
N LYS A 61 10.52 -5.35 -13.80
CA LYS A 61 10.06 -6.55 -13.09
C LYS A 61 8.88 -6.21 -12.18
N LEU A 62 7.77 -5.85 -12.78
CA LEU A 62 6.63 -5.32 -12.04
C LEU A 62 5.88 -6.39 -11.24
N ASP A 63 5.87 -7.64 -11.69
CA ASP A 63 5.27 -8.74 -10.92
C ASP A 63 6.09 -9.03 -9.64
N ASP A 64 7.43 -9.04 -9.75
CA ASP A 64 8.33 -9.18 -8.59
C ASP A 64 8.16 -7.98 -7.63
N PHE A 65 7.87 -6.79 -8.15
CA PHE A 65 7.53 -5.62 -7.34
C PHE A 65 6.20 -5.82 -6.58
N GLY A 66 5.18 -6.42 -7.21
CA GLY A 66 3.93 -6.80 -6.56
C GLY A 66 4.16 -7.75 -5.38
N ASP A 67 4.95 -8.79 -5.59
CA ASP A 67 5.34 -9.73 -4.52
C ASP A 67 6.13 -9.04 -3.38
N LEU A 68 7.04 -8.13 -3.71
CA LEU A 68 7.77 -7.35 -2.72
C LEU A 68 6.85 -6.46 -1.89
N LEU A 69 5.83 -5.88 -2.53
CA LEU A 69 4.82 -5.07 -1.86
C LEU A 69 4.00 -5.91 -0.87
N HIS A 70 3.62 -7.15 -1.26
CA HIS A 70 2.98 -8.11 -0.37
C HIS A 70 3.86 -8.44 0.86
N GLN A 71 5.13 -8.78 0.65
CA GLN A 71 6.07 -9.06 1.74
C GLN A 71 6.27 -7.84 2.66
N SER A 72 6.29 -6.63 2.10
CA SER A 72 6.36 -5.38 2.86
C SER A 72 5.11 -5.16 3.73
N TRP A 73 3.94 -5.56 3.23
CA TRP A 73 2.70 -5.48 4.01
C TRP A 73 2.70 -6.47 5.19
N LEU A 74 3.12 -7.71 4.96
CA LEU A 74 3.25 -8.71 6.04
C LEU A 74 4.20 -8.23 7.15
N ASP A 75 5.36 -7.67 6.78
CA ASP A 75 6.29 -7.08 7.73
C ASP A 75 5.63 -5.93 8.51
N LYS A 76 4.94 -5.02 7.81
CA LYS A 76 4.28 -3.88 8.44
C LYS A 76 3.24 -4.30 9.48
N LYS A 77 2.44 -5.32 9.19
CA LYS A 77 1.48 -5.89 10.16
C LYS A 77 2.18 -6.39 11.43
N GLY A 78 3.39 -6.90 11.29
CA GLY A 78 4.20 -7.38 12.41
C GLY A 78 4.72 -6.29 13.36
N VAL A 79 4.62 -4.99 13.02
CA VAL A 79 5.12 -3.89 13.87
C VAL A 79 4.20 -3.67 15.07
N CYS A 80 2.91 -3.48 14.86
CA CYS A 80 1.91 -3.42 15.92
C CYS A 80 0.54 -3.88 15.39
N GLU A 81 -0.30 -4.39 16.29
CA GLU A 81 -1.59 -5.01 15.93
C GLU A 81 -2.58 -4.00 15.34
N GLU A 82 -2.49 -2.73 15.72
CA GLU A 82 -3.40 -1.68 15.28
C GLU A 82 -3.20 -1.23 13.83
N ILE A 83 -2.15 -1.70 13.17
CA ILE A 83 -1.91 -1.42 11.73
C ILE A 83 -2.97 -2.11 10.87
N THR A 84 -3.42 -3.29 11.29
CA THR A 84 -4.51 -4.02 10.64
C THR A 84 -5.60 -4.40 11.64
N GLN A 85 -6.76 -4.75 11.13
CA GLN A 85 -7.91 -5.29 11.85
C GLN A 85 -8.54 -6.35 10.94
N ASP A 86 -9.36 -7.22 11.48
CA ASP A 86 -10.02 -8.30 10.73
C ASP A 86 -10.67 -7.82 9.43
N TYR A 87 -11.31 -6.65 9.46
CA TYR A 87 -11.92 -6.05 8.28
C TYR A 87 -10.89 -5.78 7.16
N PHE A 88 -9.74 -5.23 7.51
CA PHE A 88 -8.70 -4.93 6.50
C PHE A 88 -8.04 -6.19 5.98
N ASP A 89 -7.91 -7.21 6.81
CA ASP A 89 -7.40 -8.52 6.37
C ASP A 89 -8.39 -9.19 5.42
N ILE A 90 -9.69 -9.10 5.67
CA ILE A 90 -10.73 -9.60 4.75
C ILE A 90 -10.66 -8.89 3.39
N VAL A 91 -10.56 -7.55 3.39
CA VAL A 91 -10.43 -6.77 2.14
C VAL A 91 -9.16 -7.15 1.38
N TYR A 92 -8.04 -7.27 2.09
CA TYR A 92 -6.77 -7.67 1.52
C TYR A 92 -6.83 -9.05 0.88
N ASP A 93 -7.38 -10.03 1.62
CA ASP A 93 -7.54 -11.41 1.13
C ASP A 93 -8.45 -11.49 -0.10
N LYS A 94 -9.52 -10.69 -0.15
CA LYS A 94 -10.37 -10.59 -1.34
C LYS A 94 -9.58 -10.11 -2.55
N ALA A 95 -8.74 -9.08 -2.39
CA ALA A 95 -7.89 -8.56 -3.47
C ALA A 95 -6.91 -9.63 -3.97
N MET A 96 -6.21 -10.31 -3.05
CA MET A 96 -5.23 -11.35 -3.41
C MET A 96 -5.89 -12.53 -4.12
N LYS A 97 -7.03 -13.02 -3.63
CA LYS A 97 -7.80 -14.11 -4.25
C LYS A 97 -8.33 -13.76 -5.64
N ALA A 98 -8.61 -12.48 -5.88
CA ALA A 98 -9.09 -11.99 -7.18
C ALA A 98 -7.97 -11.74 -8.19
N GLY A 99 -6.69 -11.82 -7.79
CA GLY A 99 -5.54 -11.75 -8.68
C GLY A 99 -4.62 -10.55 -8.47
N SER A 100 -4.76 -9.80 -7.36
CA SER A 100 -3.72 -8.85 -6.95
C SER A 100 -2.42 -9.59 -6.62
N LEU A 101 -1.27 -9.07 -7.03
CA LEU A 101 0.05 -9.62 -6.69
C LEU A 101 0.57 -9.09 -5.36
N GLY A 102 0.06 -7.97 -4.90
CA GLY A 102 0.41 -7.40 -3.62
C GLY A 102 -0.29 -6.09 -3.35
N GLY A 103 -0.11 -5.56 -2.15
CA GLY A 103 -0.71 -4.29 -1.75
C GLY A 103 -0.41 -3.95 -0.32
N ARG A 104 -0.85 -2.77 0.10
CA ARG A 104 -0.72 -2.32 1.50
C ARG A 104 -1.67 -1.17 1.82
N ILE A 105 -1.94 -0.98 3.11
CA ILE A 105 -2.55 0.27 3.58
C ILE A 105 -1.50 1.37 3.55
N LEU A 106 -1.87 2.53 2.99
CA LEU A 106 -1.02 3.71 2.92
C LEU A 106 -0.92 4.44 4.27
N GLY A 107 0.19 5.14 4.48
CA GLY A 107 0.43 5.91 5.71
C GLY A 107 0.60 5.05 6.96
N ALA A 108 0.03 5.47 8.11
CA ALA A 108 0.20 4.83 9.41
C ALA A 108 -0.39 3.41 9.50
N GLY A 109 -1.41 3.11 8.74
CA GLY A 109 -2.22 1.89 8.87
C GLY A 109 -3.55 2.16 9.60
N GLY A 110 -4.31 1.13 9.91
CA GLY A 110 -5.55 1.21 10.67
C GLY A 110 -6.71 1.92 9.98
N GLY A 111 -6.64 2.16 8.67
CA GLY A 111 -7.67 2.82 7.86
C GLY A 111 -7.11 3.67 6.73
N GLY A 112 -7.98 4.38 6.03
CA GLY A 112 -7.64 5.19 4.87
C GLY A 112 -7.63 4.38 3.59
N PHE A 113 -6.56 4.44 2.81
CA PHE A 113 -6.48 3.84 1.50
C PHE A 113 -5.56 2.61 1.47
N PHE A 114 -5.98 1.62 0.70
CA PHE A 114 -5.09 0.60 0.16
C PHE A 114 -4.57 1.02 -1.21
N ILE A 115 -3.35 0.61 -1.51
CA ILE A 115 -2.85 0.51 -2.88
C ILE A 115 -2.57 -0.96 -3.16
N PHE A 116 -3.08 -1.47 -4.29
CA PHE A 116 -2.83 -2.82 -4.76
C PHE A 116 -2.14 -2.77 -6.11
N TYR A 117 -1.12 -3.58 -6.30
CA TYR A 117 -0.55 -3.87 -7.60
C TYR A 117 -1.34 -5.03 -8.23
N VAL A 118 -1.96 -4.76 -9.38
CA VAL A 118 -2.89 -5.69 -10.03
C VAL A 118 -2.57 -5.76 -11.51
N PRO A 119 -2.30 -6.96 -12.07
CA PRO A 119 -2.21 -7.13 -13.52
C PRO A 119 -3.44 -6.55 -14.22
N GLU A 120 -3.25 -5.91 -15.37
CA GLU A 120 -4.30 -5.18 -16.07
C GLU A 120 -5.54 -6.05 -16.36
N ASP A 121 -5.34 -7.31 -16.75
CA ASP A 121 -6.40 -8.29 -17.02
C ASP A 121 -7.19 -8.73 -15.77
N LYS A 122 -6.68 -8.44 -14.57
CA LYS A 122 -7.31 -8.74 -13.27
C LYS A 122 -7.95 -7.53 -12.59
N ARG A 123 -7.70 -6.32 -13.08
CA ARG A 123 -8.11 -5.06 -12.45
C ARG A 123 -9.59 -5.01 -12.12
N GLU A 124 -10.45 -5.35 -13.08
CA GLU A 124 -11.91 -5.35 -12.90
C GLU A 124 -12.35 -6.39 -11.85
N ALA A 125 -11.77 -7.60 -11.91
CA ALA A 125 -12.07 -8.67 -10.96
C ALA A 125 -11.68 -8.28 -9.52
N VAL A 126 -10.51 -7.67 -9.33
CA VAL A 126 -10.06 -7.20 -8.02
C VAL A 126 -10.93 -6.04 -7.53
N ALA A 127 -11.21 -5.04 -8.38
CA ALA A 127 -12.06 -3.92 -8.03
C ALA A 127 -13.46 -4.38 -7.57
N LYS A 128 -14.06 -5.34 -8.27
CA LYS A 128 -15.34 -5.95 -7.90
C LYS A 128 -15.23 -6.71 -6.57
N ALA A 129 -14.19 -7.53 -6.40
CA ALA A 129 -14.02 -8.34 -5.19
C ALA A 129 -13.87 -7.49 -3.93
N VAL A 130 -13.09 -6.39 -3.97
CA VAL A 130 -12.87 -5.54 -2.80
C VAL A 130 -14.07 -4.66 -2.46
N THR A 131 -14.96 -4.37 -3.41
CA THR A 131 -16.15 -3.54 -3.19
C THR A 131 -17.40 -4.36 -2.86
N THR A 132 -17.40 -5.67 -3.11
CA THR A 132 -18.53 -6.56 -2.80
C THR A 132 -18.57 -6.85 -1.31
N ASP A 133 -19.70 -6.58 -0.65
CA ASP A 133 -19.94 -6.80 0.80
C ASP A 133 -18.89 -6.12 1.70
N THR A 134 -18.45 -4.91 1.29
CA THR A 134 -17.54 -4.06 2.06
C THR A 134 -17.93 -2.59 1.91
N ASP A 135 -17.35 -1.73 2.75
CA ASP A 135 -17.50 -0.28 2.64
C ASP A 135 -16.47 0.34 1.65
N CYS A 136 -15.71 -0.49 0.95
CA CYS A 136 -14.62 -0.04 0.08
C CYS A 136 -15.13 0.67 -1.18
N ARG A 137 -14.33 1.65 -1.64
CA ARG A 137 -14.55 2.37 -2.91
C ARG A 137 -13.24 2.46 -3.68
N VAL A 138 -13.29 2.19 -4.97
CA VAL A 138 -12.16 2.39 -5.88
C VAL A 138 -12.11 3.85 -6.30
N TYR A 139 -10.90 4.39 -6.39
CA TYR A 139 -10.63 5.75 -6.86
C TYR A 139 -9.63 5.72 -8.00
N ASP A 140 -9.89 6.52 -9.02
CA ASP A 140 -8.90 6.82 -10.05
C ASP A 140 -7.85 7.77 -9.48
N PHE A 141 -6.60 7.58 -9.86
CA PHE A 141 -5.49 8.42 -9.44
C PHE A 141 -4.38 8.42 -10.50
N GLU A 142 -3.54 9.43 -10.41
CA GLU A 142 -2.34 9.55 -11.24
C GLU A 142 -1.14 9.86 -10.34
N PHE A 143 0.04 9.37 -10.74
CA PHE A 143 1.28 9.74 -10.06
C PHE A 143 1.71 11.14 -10.48
N TYR A 144 1.99 11.98 -9.49
CA TYR A 144 2.45 13.34 -9.72
C TYR A 144 3.98 13.43 -9.60
N GLY A 145 4.64 13.75 -10.72
CA GLY A 145 6.10 13.69 -10.81
C GLY A 145 6.86 14.89 -10.25
N SER A 146 6.19 16.01 -9.95
CA SER A 146 6.86 17.26 -9.56
C SER A 146 7.18 17.39 -8.07
N GLY A 147 6.78 16.41 -7.24
CA GLY A 147 7.00 16.46 -5.79
C GLY A 147 6.18 17.54 -5.09
N THR A 148 6.71 18.10 -4.01
CA THR A 148 6.02 19.12 -3.20
C THR A 148 6.05 20.48 -3.87
N ASN A 149 4.87 21.10 -4.06
CA ASN A 149 4.71 22.44 -4.59
C ASN A 149 3.93 23.34 -3.63
N VAL A 150 4.27 24.63 -3.60
CA VAL A 150 3.46 25.64 -2.91
C VAL A 150 2.27 25.98 -3.80
N VAL A 151 1.07 25.55 -3.41
CA VAL A 151 -0.17 25.81 -4.16
C VAL A 151 -0.87 27.11 -3.75
N TYR A 152 -0.54 27.65 -2.58
CA TYR A 152 -1.06 28.91 -2.07
C TYR A 152 -0.06 29.58 -1.15
N HIS A 153 0.15 30.90 -1.33
CA HIS A 153 0.97 31.74 -0.46
C HIS A 153 0.18 33.00 -0.11
N HIS A 154 -0.10 33.22 1.18
CA HIS A 154 -0.70 34.47 1.67
C HIS A 154 0.43 35.44 2.04
N PHE A 155 0.45 36.63 1.42
CA PHE A 155 1.33 37.71 1.79
C PHE A 155 0.69 38.56 2.87
#